data_2ba6d57b2cfd9ed5a9c20238b4fb06cc
#
_entry.id   2ba6d57b2cfd9ed5a9c20238b4fb06cc
#
_cell.length_a   1.000
_cell.length_b   1.000
_cell.length_c   1.000
_cell.angle_alpha   90.00
_cell.angle_beta   90.00
_cell.angle_gamma   90.00
#
_symmetry.space_group_name_H-M   'P 1'
#
loop_
_entity.id
_entity.type
_entity.pdbx_description
1 polymer ?
#
loop_
_entity_poly.entity_id
_entity_poly.type
_entity_poly.pdbx_seq_one_letter_code
_entity_poly.pdbx_strand_id
1 'polypeptide(L)'
;AASLGVHYLTRERNIHAKAGNINAALGAAVATDDHRRVAARHNPGLGEPRPAADLVLILDCDHVPTRDFLLHTAGFFMADEKLACVQTPHFFINPTPVEKNLGTAAISPGENEMFYGGIQLGLDFWNASFFCGSAALLRRRHLLEIGGLVEDTITEDAGTALRLHARGLNSVYLNKAMVMGLSPESFDSFIIQRSRWAKGMLQILLLRNPLREKGLALPQRICYLNACLFWLFGFARLIFFLAPLMFLIFGLRIYNASLMQVLVYAVPHLLGSYFLSNYLYGKLRHPFYSELFEIIQGIYLVPAVVSVFLNPWSPRFRVTPKTISLEHDVRTHLATPFYLMFLLNLLAFCAGAVLWLNQPALLDTIAICLCWNTFNLFLVICCLGVVWERRQLRRSHRYATRAPVWLRAREGGARVAAFLRDLSISGLGVRLDAAVAPPAAALQLEASDSYGRRYVLPIEVLRVQDEGGRKTLGCRFESADETVRRQVVGFVFGDSSRWKYFAETRRVQAVGTVRAFFRLVRIGLKGTGRHAAGLMRLVVERVRGKARLARHRAYRREQRPRVF
;
A
#
# COMPACT_ATOMS: atom_id res chain seq x y z
N ALA A 1 -6.17 -10.55 26.27
CA ALA A 1 -5.74 -11.87 25.77
C ALA A 1 -6.53 -12.99 26.45
N ALA A 2 -6.55 -13.06 27.78
CA ALA A 2 -7.26 -14.11 28.52
C ALA A 2 -8.76 -14.19 28.18
N SER A 3 -9.45 -13.04 28.12
CA SER A 3 -10.87 -12.96 27.71
C SER A 3 -11.17 -13.49 26.30
N LEU A 4 -10.15 -13.54 25.44
CA LEU A 4 -10.23 -14.04 24.07
C LEU A 4 -9.72 -15.46 23.91
N GLY A 5 -9.20 -16.09 25.00
CA GLY A 5 -8.59 -17.40 24.97
C GLY A 5 -7.30 -17.47 24.14
N VAL A 6 -6.57 -16.35 24.03
CA VAL A 6 -5.32 -16.25 23.28
C VAL A 6 -4.13 -16.01 24.20
N HIS A 7 -2.96 -16.53 23.83
CA HIS A 7 -1.72 -16.31 24.56
C HIS A 7 -1.10 -14.96 24.15
N TYR A 8 -0.56 -14.25 25.13
CA TYR A 8 0.16 -13.00 24.93
C TYR A 8 1.61 -13.17 25.37
N LEU A 9 2.54 -13.05 24.41
CA LEU A 9 3.97 -13.17 24.64
C LEU A 9 4.63 -11.81 24.56
N THR A 10 5.45 -11.48 25.56
CA THR A 10 6.29 -10.27 25.58
C THR A 10 7.75 -10.66 25.69
N ARG A 11 8.63 -9.76 25.28
CA ARG A 11 10.08 -9.89 25.44
C ARG A 11 10.62 -8.68 26.22
N GLU A 12 11.63 -8.90 27.04
CA GLU A 12 12.28 -7.81 27.79
C GLU A 12 12.95 -6.78 26.87
N ARG A 13 13.51 -7.23 25.75
CA ARG A 13 14.15 -6.37 24.75
C ARG A 13 13.55 -6.61 23.36
N ASN A 14 13.22 -5.52 22.67
CA ASN A 14 12.72 -5.58 21.29
C ASN A 14 13.89 -5.64 20.29
N ILE A 15 14.61 -6.78 20.26
CA ILE A 15 15.72 -7.04 19.33
C ILE A 15 15.12 -7.76 18.09
N HIS A 16 15.55 -7.37 16.88
CA HIS A 16 15.09 -7.92 15.61
C HIS A 16 13.57 -7.80 15.35
N ALA A 17 12.93 -6.83 15.99
CA ALA A 17 11.54 -6.43 15.73
C ALA A 17 10.57 -7.62 15.57
N LYS A 18 9.88 -7.74 14.40
CA LYS A 18 8.89 -8.79 14.13
C LYS A 18 9.50 -10.18 14.06
N ALA A 19 10.64 -10.35 13.36
CA ALA A 19 11.33 -11.65 13.24
C ALA A 19 11.66 -12.21 14.61
N GLY A 20 12.31 -11.42 15.47
CA GLY A 20 12.63 -11.84 16.81
C GLY A 20 11.42 -12.15 17.69
N ASN A 21 10.27 -11.44 17.50
CA ASN A 21 9.03 -11.78 18.21
C ASN A 21 8.48 -13.14 17.78
N ILE A 22 8.47 -13.41 16.47
CA ILE A 22 8.00 -14.69 15.93
C ILE A 22 8.95 -15.82 16.34
N ASN A 23 10.27 -15.61 16.28
CA ASN A 23 11.25 -16.61 16.69
C ASN A 23 11.15 -16.94 18.18
N ALA A 24 10.92 -15.93 19.03
CA ALA A 24 10.64 -16.17 20.45
C ALA A 24 9.34 -16.98 20.66
N ALA A 25 8.30 -16.71 19.89
CA ALA A 25 7.05 -17.47 19.94
C ALA A 25 7.23 -18.91 19.42
N LEU A 26 8.00 -19.12 18.35
CA LEU A 26 8.34 -20.44 17.83
C LEU A 26 9.18 -21.22 18.85
N GLY A 27 10.16 -20.59 19.48
CA GLY A 27 10.95 -21.15 20.56
C GLY A 27 10.13 -21.52 21.78
N ALA A 28 9.23 -20.65 22.22
CA ALA A 28 8.32 -20.94 23.33
C ALA A 28 7.36 -22.11 23.04
N ALA A 29 7.01 -22.34 21.78
CA ALA A 29 6.19 -23.48 21.37
C ALA A 29 6.96 -24.82 21.33
N VAL A 30 8.31 -24.77 21.28
CA VAL A 30 9.21 -25.96 21.28
C VAL A 30 9.85 -26.17 22.64
N ALA A 31 9.82 -25.15 23.50
CA ALA A 31 10.72 -25.01 24.62
C ALA A 31 10.70 -26.19 25.60
N THR A 32 11.89 -26.61 25.93
CA THR A 32 12.27 -27.26 27.18
C THR A 32 11.72 -26.46 28.38
N ASP A 33 11.56 -27.15 29.54
CA ASP A 33 10.95 -26.59 30.75
C ASP A 33 11.39 -25.18 31.19
N ASP A 34 12.63 -24.77 30.88
CA ASP A 34 13.17 -23.45 31.28
C ASP A 34 12.53 -22.26 30.54
N HIS A 35 12.33 -22.37 29.24
CA HIS A 35 11.64 -21.30 28.48
C HIS A 35 10.14 -21.22 28.82
N ARG A 36 9.52 -22.36 29.18
CA ARG A 36 8.14 -22.41 29.66
C ARG A 36 8.01 -21.69 31.00
N ARG A 37 8.97 -21.86 31.90
CA ARG A 37 8.98 -21.16 33.21
C ARG A 37 9.14 -19.65 33.03
N VAL A 38 9.95 -19.20 32.08
CA VAL A 38 10.10 -17.77 31.74
C VAL A 38 8.82 -17.21 31.11
N ALA A 39 8.25 -17.92 30.14
CA ALA A 39 6.97 -17.53 29.52
C ALA A 39 5.80 -17.55 30.52
N ALA A 40 5.74 -18.50 31.40
CA ALA A 40 4.72 -18.59 32.45
C ALA A 40 4.85 -17.50 33.53
N ARG A 41 6.07 -17.08 33.89
CA ARG A 41 6.30 -15.93 34.80
C ARG A 41 5.74 -14.62 34.24
N HIS A 42 5.76 -14.42 32.92
CA HIS A 42 5.25 -13.23 32.26
C HIS A 42 3.79 -13.36 31.79
N ASN A 43 3.21 -14.55 31.85
CA ASN A 43 1.85 -14.83 31.42
C ASN A 43 1.23 -15.99 32.23
N PRO A 44 0.69 -15.72 33.43
CA PRO A 44 0.11 -16.76 34.31
C PRO A 44 -1.11 -17.48 33.73
N GLY A 45 -1.62 -17.06 32.57
CA GLY A 45 -2.72 -17.71 31.85
C GLY A 45 -2.28 -18.71 30.75
N LEU A 46 -0.98 -19.01 30.62
CA LEU A 46 -0.50 -20.09 29.76
C LEU A 46 -0.86 -21.42 30.39
N GLY A 47 -1.98 -22.03 29.96
CA GLY A 47 -2.38 -23.39 30.33
C GLY A 47 -1.35 -24.43 29.90
N GLU A 48 -1.65 -25.71 30.19
CA GLU A 48 -0.78 -26.85 29.87
C GLU A 48 -0.26 -26.85 28.45
N PRO A 49 0.97 -27.35 28.21
CA PRO A 49 1.61 -27.35 26.89
C PRO A 49 0.77 -28.14 25.90
N ARG A 50 0.22 -27.44 24.90
CA ARG A 50 -0.42 -28.10 23.77
C ARG A 50 0.64 -28.77 22.88
N PRO A 51 0.31 -29.87 22.20
CA PRO A 51 1.21 -30.48 21.23
C PRO A 51 1.63 -29.42 20.19
N ALA A 52 2.87 -29.48 19.77
CA ALA A 52 3.45 -28.54 18.82
C ALA A 52 2.68 -28.62 17.49
N ALA A 53 2.20 -27.48 16.99
CA ALA A 53 1.53 -27.40 15.71
C ALA A 53 2.49 -27.68 14.56
N ASP A 54 2.07 -28.41 13.53
CA ASP A 54 2.86 -28.68 12.31
C ASP A 54 2.97 -27.47 11.41
N LEU A 55 1.95 -26.63 11.42
CA LEU A 55 1.84 -25.44 10.58
C LEU A 55 1.71 -24.18 11.43
N VAL A 56 2.27 -23.09 10.94
CA VAL A 56 2.23 -21.76 11.58
C VAL A 56 1.64 -20.76 10.60
N LEU A 57 0.52 -20.15 10.96
CA LEU A 57 -0.05 -19.01 10.22
C LEU A 57 0.52 -17.71 10.79
N ILE A 58 1.18 -16.94 9.94
CA ILE A 58 1.73 -15.62 10.31
C ILE A 58 0.81 -14.52 9.77
N LEU A 59 0.38 -13.64 10.66
CA LEU A 59 -0.46 -12.48 10.35
C LEU A 59 0.10 -11.20 10.99
N ASP A 60 0.02 -10.08 10.27
CA ASP A 60 0.21 -8.76 10.87
C ASP A 60 -0.97 -8.45 11.81
N CYS A 61 -0.75 -7.61 12.80
CA CYS A 61 -1.76 -7.29 13.83
C CYS A 61 -3.03 -6.60 13.29
N ASP A 62 -2.96 -6.03 12.10
CA ASP A 62 -4.07 -5.41 11.38
C ASP A 62 -4.63 -6.31 10.25
N HIS A 63 -4.17 -7.57 10.15
CA HIS A 63 -4.61 -8.52 9.16
C HIS A 63 -5.66 -9.47 9.72
N VAL A 64 -6.78 -9.62 9.03
CA VAL A 64 -7.89 -10.49 9.41
C VAL A 64 -8.05 -11.58 8.35
N PRO A 65 -7.83 -12.87 8.71
CA PRO A 65 -8.03 -13.97 7.78
C PRO A 65 -9.51 -14.30 7.61
N THR A 66 -9.87 -14.80 6.44
CA THR A 66 -11.18 -15.41 6.22
C THR A 66 -11.27 -16.77 6.92
N ARG A 67 -12.48 -17.24 7.17
CA ARG A 67 -12.72 -18.52 7.86
C ARG A 67 -12.29 -19.73 7.04
N ASP A 68 -12.30 -19.60 5.74
CA ASP A 68 -11.93 -20.62 4.77
C ASP A 68 -10.43 -20.64 4.46
N PHE A 69 -9.61 -19.81 5.14
CA PHE A 69 -8.18 -19.72 4.88
C PHE A 69 -7.48 -21.09 4.97
N LEU A 70 -7.66 -21.82 6.08
CA LEU A 70 -7.02 -23.13 6.26
C LEU A 70 -7.59 -24.18 5.30
N LEU A 71 -8.88 -24.11 4.99
CA LEU A 71 -9.52 -25.03 4.02
C LEU A 71 -8.84 -24.97 2.65
N HIS A 72 -8.40 -23.79 2.23
CA HIS A 72 -7.75 -23.59 0.94
C HIS A 72 -6.23 -23.72 0.96
N THR A 73 -5.60 -23.70 2.11
CA THR A 73 -4.13 -23.67 2.21
C THR A 73 -3.52 -24.94 2.80
N ALA A 74 -4.15 -25.58 3.77
CA ALA A 74 -3.57 -26.72 4.47
C ALA A 74 -3.36 -27.96 3.59
N GLY A 75 -4.23 -28.19 2.61
CA GLY A 75 -4.15 -29.36 1.71
C GLY A 75 -2.87 -29.42 0.88
N PHE A 76 -2.29 -28.28 0.54
CA PHE A 76 -1.01 -28.25 -0.19
C PHE A 76 0.13 -28.92 0.59
N PHE A 77 0.14 -28.75 1.91
CA PHE A 77 1.18 -29.36 2.76
C PHE A 77 1.01 -30.90 2.92
N MET A 78 -0.19 -31.42 2.66
CA MET A 78 -0.40 -32.87 2.63
C MET A 78 0.09 -33.48 1.32
N ALA A 79 0.06 -32.72 0.24
CA ALA A 79 0.46 -33.17 -1.10
C ALA A 79 1.99 -33.11 -1.31
N ASP A 80 2.69 -32.19 -0.62
CA ASP A 80 4.13 -32.00 -0.79
C ASP A 80 4.83 -31.84 0.57
N GLU A 81 5.66 -32.81 0.95
CA GLU A 81 6.42 -32.76 2.20
C GLU A 81 7.55 -31.71 2.18
N LYS A 82 8.05 -31.33 1.01
CA LYS A 82 9.06 -30.27 0.84
C LYS A 82 8.45 -28.87 0.85
N LEU A 83 7.12 -28.77 0.83
CA LEU A 83 6.45 -27.49 0.88
C LEU A 83 6.70 -26.79 2.22
N ALA A 84 7.35 -25.65 2.17
CA ALA A 84 7.67 -24.84 3.34
C ALA A 84 6.71 -23.69 3.57
N CYS A 85 6.14 -23.10 2.49
CA CYS A 85 5.31 -21.90 2.56
C CYS A 85 4.18 -21.92 1.53
N VAL A 86 2.96 -21.59 1.97
CA VAL A 86 1.86 -21.17 1.10
C VAL A 86 1.58 -19.70 1.37
N GLN A 87 1.87 -18.84 0.41
CA GLN A 87 1.61 -17.40 0.46
C GLN A 87 0.30 -17.06 -0.22
N THR A 88 -0.51 -16.19 0.38
CA THR A 88 -1.70 -15.61 -0.24
C THR A 88 -1.55 -14.09 -0.35
N PRO A 89 -2.29 -13.40 -1.25
CA PRO A 89 -2.18 -11.96 -1.39
C PRO A 89 -2.60 -11.23 -0.10
N HIS A 90 -1.87 -10.15 0.23
CA HIS A 90 -2.38 -9.15 1.15
C HIS A 90 -3.44 -8.33 0.41
N PHE A 91 -4.65 -8.32 0.91
CA PHE A 91 -5.75 -7.59 0.32
C PHE A 91 -6.07 -6.36 1.17
N PHE A 92 -5.86 -5.16 0.60
CA PHE A 92 -6.10 -3.92 1.33
C PHE A 92 -7.47 -3.35 1.02
N ILE A 93 -8.27 -3.10 2.08
CA ILE A 93 -9.64 -2.58 1.95
C ILE A 93 -9.66 -1.07 1.72
N ASN A 94 -8.63 -0.35 2.15
CA ASN A 94 -8.47 1.08 1.89
C ASN A 94 -7.51 1.35 0.73
N PRO A 95 -7.72 2.44 -0.02
CA PRO A 95 -6.79 2.87 -1.04
C PRO A 95 -5.46 3.32 -0.43
N THR A 96 -4.36 3.18 -1.19
CA THR A 96 -3.11 3.86 -0.83
C THR A 96 -3.29 5.38 -0.80
N PRO A 97 -2.44 6.14 -0.08
CA PRO A 97 -2.51 7.61 -0.07
C PRO A 97 -2.45 8.22 -1.48
N VAL A 98 -1.65 7.63 -2.37
CA VAL A 98 -1.55 8.08 -3.76
C VAL A 98 -2.88 7.89 -4.50
N GLU A 99 -3.48 6.71 -4.42
CA GLU A 99 -4.80 6.42 -5.02
C GLU A 99 -5.90 7.30 -4.43
N LYS A 100 -5.88 7.51 -3.12
CA LYS A 100 -6.84 8.37 -2.41
C LYS A 100 -6.75 9.82 -2.90
N ASN A 101 -5.53 10.37 -2.95
CA ASN A 101 -5.29 11.77 -3.29
C ASN A 101 -5.56 12.06 -4.78
N LEU A 102 -5.28 11.09 -5.66
CA LEU A 102 -5.65 11.13 -7.08
C LEU A 102 -7.11 10.78 -7.34
N GLY A 103 -7.81 10.18 -6.37
CA GLY A 103 -9.17 9.68 -6.56
C GLY A 103 -9.27 8.58 -7.61
N THR A 104 -8.25 7.71 -7.71
CA THR A 104 -8.15 6.65 -8.72
C THR A 104 -8.60 5.29 -8.20
N ALA A 105 -8.79 5.13 -6.91
CA ALA A 105 -9.09 3.86 -6.24
C ALA A 105 -10.27 3.06 -6.83
N ALA A 106 -11.28 3.75 -7.38
CA ALA A 106 -12.46 3.11 -7.97
C ALA A 106 -12.35 2.87 -9.49
N ILE A 107 -11.31 3.39 -10.15
CA ILE A 107 -11.26 3.48 -11.63
C ILE A 107 -9.95 2.95 -12.21
N SER A 108 -9.06 2.43 -11.37
CA SER A 108 -7.78 1.84 -11.74
C SER A 108 -7.50 0.65 -10.84
N PRO A 109 -6.79 -0.37 -11.34
CA PRO A 109 -6.21 -1.39 -10.49
C PRO A 109 -5.36 -0.76 -9.38
N GLY A 110 -5.37 -1.38 -8.19
CA GLY A 110 -4.55 -0.92 -7.07
C GLY A 110 -3.06 -1.11 -7.34
N GLU A 111 -2.22 -0.29 -6.72
CA GLU A 111 -0.77 -0.39 -6.89
C GLU A 111 -0.21 -1.79 -6.57
N ASN A 112 -0.75 -2.42 -5.52
CA ASN A 112 -0.30 -3.76 -5.10
C ASN A 112 -0.84 -4.90 -5.98
N GLU A 113 -1.81 -4.63 -6.87
CA GLU A 113 -2.38 -5.69 -7.73
C GLU A 113 -1.37 -6.24 -8.73
N MET A 114 -0.42 -5.43 -9.22
CA MET A 114 0.65 -5.91 -10.09
C MET A 114 1.56 -6.89 -9.35
N PHE A 115 1.91 -6.61 -8.10
CA PHE A 115 2.77 -7.48 -7.31
C PHE A 115 2.09 -8.81 -6.99
N TYR A 116 0.88 -8.78 -6.42
CA TYR A 116 0.17 -9.99 -6.02
C TYR A 116 -0.51 -10.72 -7.19
N GLY A 117 -1.06 -10.00 -8.16
CA GLY A 117 -1.79 -10.59 -9.27
C GLY A 117 -0.93 -10.99 -10.48
N GLY A 118 0.34 -10.55 -10.54
CA GLY A 118 1.23 -10.81 -11.66
C GLY A 118 2.60 -11.34 -11.23
N ILE A 119 3.35 -10.55 -10.45
CA ILE A 119 4.73 -10.88 -10.11
C ILE A 119 4.82 -12.15 -9.27
N GLN A 120 4.05 -12.27 -8.18
CA GLN A 120 4.07 -13.47 -7.33
C GLN A 120 3.63 -14.73 -8.08
N LEU A 121 2.68 -14.63 -9.02
CA LEU A 121 2.30 -15.74 -9.89
C LEU A 121 3.44 -16.17 -10.82
N GLY A 122 4.17 -15.21 -11.39
CA GLY A 122 5.35 -15.50 -12.19
C GLY A 122 6.48 -16.13 -11.39
N LEU A 123 6.69 -15.69 -10.15
CA LEU A 123 7.66 -16.27 -9.24
C LEU A 123 7.27 -17.69 -8.81
N ASP A 124 5.98 -17.96 -8.62
CA ASP A 124 5.46 -19.29 -8.27
C ASP A 124 5.80 -20.33 -9.32
N PHE A 125 5.66 -20.00 -10.60
CA PHE A 125 6.04 -20.86 -11.70
C PHE A 125 7.50 -21.37 -11.62
N TRP A 126 8.41 -20.54 -11.08
CA TRP A 126 9.82 -20.85 -10.90
C TRP A 126 10.18 -21.38 -9.50
N ASN A 127 9.20 -21.71 -8.68
CA ASN A 127 9.38 -22.03 -7.26
C ASN A 127 10.23 -20.96 -6.52
N ALA A 128 9.91 -19.70 -6.77
CA ALA A 128 10.60 -18.53 -6.22
C ALA A 128 9.63 -17.53 -5.57
N SER A 129 8.34 -17.88 -5.45
CA SER A 129 7.38 -17.09 -4.71
C SER A 129 7.82 -17.00 -3.26
N PHE A 130 7.94 -15.79 -2.73
CA PHE A 130 8.48 -15.61 -1.40
C PHE A 130 7.41 -15.18 -0.38
N PHE A 131 7.67 -15.50 0.86
CA PHE A 131 6.92 -15.04 2.02
C PHE A 131 6.95 -13.51 2.10
N CYS A 132 5.78 -12.89 2.27
CA CYS A 132 5.59 -11.43 2.28
C CYS A 132 5.33 -10.86 3.68
N GLY A 133 5.76 -11.56 4.71
CA GLY A 133 5.65 -11.12 6.11
C GLY A 133 4.32 -11.44 6.78
N SER A 134 3.25 -11.67 6.02
CA SER A 134 1.90 -11.96 6.54
C SER A 134 1.11 -12.77 5.51
N ALA A 135 -0.09 -13.23 5.89
CA ALA A 135 -0.99 -13.99 5.02
C ALA A 135 -0.34 -15.28 4.47
N ALA A 136 0.52 -15.89 5.24
CA ALA A 136 1.26 -17.09 4.86
C ALA A 136 1.11 -18.19 5.90
N LEU A 137 0.89 -19.41 5.42
CA LEU A 137 0.96 -20.64 6.19
C LEU A 137 2.32 -21.29 5.93
N LEU A 138 3.07 -21.59 6.99
CA LEU A 138 4.41 -22.14 6.91
C LEU A 138 4.50 -23.46 7.66
N ARG A 139 5.31 -24.41 7.15
CA ARG A 139 5.61 -25.65 7.83
C ARG A 139 6.64 -25.38 8.93
N ARG A 140 6.24 -25.61 10.18
CA ARG A 140 7.06 -25.28 11.36
C ARG A 140 8.39 -26.00 11.37
N ARG A 141 8.45 -27.30 11.01
CA ARG A 141 9.71 -28.06 10.99
C ARG A 141 10.75 -27.40 10.09
N HIS A 142 10.37 -26.94 8.90
CA HIS A 142 11.27 -26.31 7.95
C HIS A 142 11.75 -24.92 8.41
N LEU A 143 10.91 -24.17 9.12
CA LEU A 143 11.36 -22.93 9.78
C LEU A 143 12.42 -23.22 10.85
N LEU A 144 12.24 -24.27 11.65
CA LEU A 144 13.18 -24.64 12.71
C LEU A 144 14.50 -25.16 12.12
N GLU A 145 14.47 -25.91 11.01
CA GLU A 145 15.66 -26.40 10.28
C GLU A 145 16.57 -25.26 9.79
N ILE A 146 16.01 -24.10 9.47
CA ILE A 146 16.79 -22.91 9.07
C ILE A 146 17.09 -21.95 10.23
N GLY A 147 16.72 -22.30 11.47
CA GLY A 147 16.92 -21.48 12.66
C GLY A 147 15.88 -20.39 12.90
N GLY A 148 14.68 -20.54 12.33
CA GLY A 148 13.58 -19.55 12.43
C GLY A 148 13.58 -18.53 11.30
N LEU A 149 12.86 -17.42 11.50
CA LEU A 149 12.88 -16.30 10.57
C LEU A 149 14.23 -15.59 10.58
N VAL A 150 14.65 -15.12 9.40
CA VAL A 150 15.90 -14.36 9.23
C VAL A 150 15.83 -13.04 10.02
N GLU A 151 16.89 -12.73 10.75
CA GLU A 151 16.98 -11.54 11.61
C GLU A 151 18.01 -10.50 11.14
N ASP A 152 18.80 -10.83 10.10
CA ASP A 152 19.88 -10.00 9.58
C ASP A 152 19.46 -9.01 8.49
N THR A 153 18.22 -9.07 8.03
CA THR A 153 17.66 -8.14 7.04
C THR A 153 16.34 -7.55 7.51
N ILE A 154 16.03 -6.32 7.07
CA ILE A 154 14.76 -5.65 7.42
C ILE A 154 13.55 -6.34 6.79
N THR A 155 13.73 -6.99 5.62
CA THR A 155 12.74 -7.85 4.98
C THR A 155 13.03 -9.30 5.37
N GLU A 156 12.74 -9.59 6.63
CA GLU A 156 12.91 -10.93 7.23
C GLU A 156 12.16 -12.01 6.47
N ASP A 157 11.07 -11.64 5.86
CA ASP A 157 10.17 -12.48 5.07
C ASP A 157 10.83 -12.99 3.79
N ALA A 158 11.24 -12.10 2.90
CA ALA A 158 11.95 -12.48 1.66
C ALA A 158 13.26 -13.19 1.96
N GLY A 159 14.00 -12.77 3.00
CA GLY A 159 15.23 -13.44 3.44
C GLY A 159 14.98 -14.85 3.96
N THR A 160 13.88 -15.08 4.68
CA THR A 160 13.47 -16.42 5.16
C THR A 160 13.11 -17.32 3.98
N ALA A 161 12.34 -16.83 3.03
CA ALA A 161 11.98 -17.60 1.83
C ALA A 161 13.22 -17.95 1.00
N LEU A 162 14.16 -17.03 0.83
CA LEU A 162 15.44 -17.29 0.17
C LEU A 162 16.19 -18.46 0.83
N ARG A 163 16.28 -18.49 2.17
CA ARG A 163 16.91 -19.59 2.90
C ARG A 163 16.17 -20.93 2.74
N LEU A 164 14.84 -20.91 2.76
CA LEU A 164 14.05 -22.12 2.54
C LEU A 164 14.28 -22.68 1.13
N HIS A 165 14.25 -21.85 0.10
CA HIS A 165 14.54 -22.26 -1.27
C HIS A 165 15.98 -22.75 -1.45
N ALA A 166 16.95 -22.12 -0.77
CA ALA A 166 18.35 -22.56 -0.78
C ALA A 166 18.57 -23.94 -0.12
N ARG A 167 17.62 -24.41 0.69
CA ARG A 167 17.57 -25.79 1.23
C ARG A 167 16.83 -26.77 0.33
N GLY A 168 16.40 -26.35 -0.87
CA GLY A 168 15.65 -27.18 -1.80
C GLY A 168 14.19 -27.40 -1.41
N LEU A 169 13.65 -26.53 -0.55
CA LEU A 169 12.25 -26.53 -0.14
C LEU A 169 11.38 -25.73 -1.12
N ASN A 170 10.09 -26.02 -1.14
CA ASN A 170 9.16 -25.44 -2.08
C ASN A 170 8.30 -24.34 -1.44
N SER A 171 7.82 -23.43 -2.27
CA SER A 171 6.74 -22.49 -1.93
C SER A 171 5.61 -22.56 -2.95
N VAL A 172 4.41 -22.19 -2.53
CA VAL A 172 3.23 -22.06 -3.40
C VAL A 172 2.61 -20.68 -3.18
N TYR A 173 2.25 -20.03 -4.26
CA TYR A 173 1.46 -18.81 -4.23
C TYR A 173 0.02 -19.08 -4.64
N LEU A 174 -0.91 -18.94 -3.71
CA LEU A 174 -2.34 -19.08 -3.96
C LEU A 174 -2.95 -17.70 -4.19
N ASN A 175 -3.22 -17.33 -5.44
CA ASN A 175 -3.82 -16.04 -5.82
C ASN A 175 -5.31 -15.96 -5.46
N LYS A 176 -5.61 -16.08 -4.19
CA LYS A 176 -6.96 -15.93 -3.62
C LYS A 176 -6.91 -14.97 -2.44
N ALA A 177 -7.64 -13.87 -2.51
CA ALA A 177 -7.72 -12.90 -1.41
C ALA A 177 -8.47 -13.52 -0.23
N MET A 178 -7.72 -13.86 0.82
CA MET A 178 -8.25 -14.48 2.05
C MET A 178 -7.75 -13.79 3.33
N VAL A 179 -6.92 -12.77 3.20
CA VAL A 179 -6.43 -11.99 4.35
C VAL A 179 -6.58 -10.51 4.03
N MET A 180 -7.33 -9.81 4.87
CA MET A 180 -7.59 -8.37 4.74
C MET A 180 -6.72 -7.58 5.68
N GLY A 181 -6.15 -6.49 5.16
CA GLY A 181 -5.33 -5.57 5.92
C GLY A 181 -5.61 -4.12 5.59
N LEU A 182 -4.84 -3.23 6.20
CA LEU A 182 -4.87 -1.81 5.94
C LEU A 182 -3.59 -1.35 5.23
N SER A 183 -3.77 -0.59 4.15
CA SER A 183 -2.71 0.23 3.56
C SER A 183 -2.41 1.43 4.46
N PRO A 184 -1.20 2.01 4.42
CA PRO A 184 -0.92 3.27 5.11
C PRO A 184 -1.93 4.36 4.76
N GLU A 185 -2.34 5.16 5.75
CA GLU A 185 -3.34 6.22 5.57
C GLU A 185 -2.75 7.55 5.12
N SER A 186 -1.48 7.82 5.47
CA SER A 186 -0.76 9.03 5.10
C SER A 186 0.37 8.75 4.12
N PHE A 187 0.70 9.77 3.31
CA PHE A 187 1.80 9.69 2.35
C PHE A 187 3.15 9.44 3.04
N ASP A 188 3.36 10.04 4.21
CA ASP A 188 4.58 9.84 4.99
C ASP A 188 4.75 8.39 5.42
N SER A 189 3.68 7.77 5.94
CA SER A 189 3.67 6.36 6.32
C SER A 189 3.90 5.44 5.12
N PHE A 190 3.35 5.79 3.97
CA PHE A 190 3.55 5.08 2.72
C PHE A 190 5.03 5.10 2.29
N ILE A 191 5.68 6.27 2.31
CA ILE A 191 7.11 6.40 1.97
C ILE A 191 8.00 5.66 2.98
N ILE A 192 7.69 5.68 4.28
CA ILE A 192 8.40 4.91 5.30
C ILE A 192 8.33 3.40 4.97
N GLN A 193 7.15 2.89 4.62
CA GLN A 193 6.95 1.49 4.27
C GLN A 193 7.76 1.10 3.03
N ARG A 194 7.68 1.89 1.95
CA ARG A 194 8.41 1.64 0.69
C ARG A 194 9.92 1.71 0.88
N SER A 195 10.41 2.70 1.63
CA SER A 195 11.84 2.83 1.96
C SER A 195 12.35 1.62 2.75
N ARG A 196 11.54 1.06 3.66
CA ARG A 196 11.87 -0.15 4.40
C ARG A 196 12.01 -1.36 3.47
N TRP A 197 11.06 -1.55 2.55
CA TRP A 197 11.12 -2.65 1.58
C TRP A 197 12.34 -2.53 0.66
N ALA A 198 12.60 -1.34 0.11
CA ALA A 198 13.77 -1.08 -0.71
C ALA A 198 15.08 -1.42 0.04
N LYS A 199 15.22 -0.93 1.27
CA LYS A 199 16.41 -1.20 2.10
C LYS A 199 16.59 -2.69 2.35
N GLY A 200 15.54 -3.40 2.73
CA GLY A 200 15.63 -4.82 3.04
C GLY A 200 15.97 -5.69 1.83
N MET A 201 15.36 -5.42 0.67
CA MET A 201 15.69 -6.15 -0.56
C MET A 201 17.13 -5.91 -1.02
N LEU A 202 17.66 -4.69 -0.83
CA LEU A 202 19.06 -4.41 -1.12
C LEU A 202 20.03 -5.00 -0.07
N GLN A 203 19.60 -5.11 1.19
CA GLN A 203 20.36 -5.91 2.17
C GLN A 203 20.49 -7.36 1.73
N ILE A 204 19.41 -7.98 1.24
CA ILE A 204 19.47 -9.34 0.67
C ILE A 204 20.48 -9.38 -0.48
N LEU A 205 20.44 -8.41 -1.41
CA LEU A 205 21.38 -8.36 -2.53
C LEU A 205 22.85 -8.29 -2.07
N LEU A 206 23.15 -7.47 -1.06
CA LEU A 206 24.53 -7.22 -0.62
C LEU A 206 25.03 -8.26 0.37
N LEU A 207 24.22 -8.70 1.33
CA LEU A 207 24.62 -9.60 2.40
C LEU A 207 24.43 -11.07 2.05
N ARG A 208 23.45 -11.38 1.19
CA ARG A 208 23.05 -12.75 0.81
C ARG A 208 22.85 -12.87 -0.70
N ASN A 209 23.79 -12.36 -1.48
CA ASN A 209 23.68 -12.27 -2.94
C ASN A 209 23.03 -13.50 -3.57
N PRO A 210 21.82 -13.39 -4.17
CA PRO A 210 21.09 -14.53 -4.71
C PRO A 210 21.87 -15.31 -5.79
N LEU A 211 22.75 -14.63 -6.55
CA LEU A 211 23.57 -15.30 -7.57
C LEU A 211 24.62 -16.23 -6.96
N ARG A 212 25.06 -15.95 -5.72
CA ARG A 212 26.10 -16.72 -5.02
C ARG A 212 25.53 -17.67 -3.97
N GLU A 213 24.24 -17.56 -3.64
CA GLU A 213 23.59 -18.40 -2.63
C GLU A 213 23.57 -19.85 -3.10
N LYS A 214 24.15 -20.75 -2.30
CA LYS A 214 24.22 -22.18 -2.60
C LYS A 214 22.86 -22.83 -2.45
N GLY A 215 22.53 -23.78 -3.33
CA GLY A 215 21.27 -24.54 -3.28
C GLY A 215 20.15 -23.95 -4.13
N LEU A 216 20.23 -22.68 -4.54
CA LEU A 216 19.23 -22.09 -5.45
C LEU A 216 19.44 -22.57 -6.88
N ALA A 217 18.36 -22.95 -7.56
CA ALA A 217 18.31 -23.17 -8.99
C ALA A 217 18.51 -21.84 -9.77
N LEU A 218 19.04 -21.91 -10.99
CA LEU A 218 19.31 -20.71 -11.81
C LEU A 218 18.06 -19.82 -11.99
N PRO A 219 16.85 -20.33 -12.30
CA PRO A 219 15.66 -19.51 -12.38
C PRO A 219 15.35 -18.78 -11.06
N GLN A 220 15.49 -19.46 -9.92
CA GLN A 220 15.29 -18.83 -8.61
C GLN A 220 16.27 -17.69 -8.35
N ARG A 221 17.56 -17.88 -8.72
CA ARG A 221 18.59 -16.82 -8.60
C ARG A 221 18.20 -15.58 -9.40
N ILE A 222 17.75 -15.77 -10.65
CA ILE A 222 17.30 -14.68 -11.52
C ILE A 222 16.07 -13.98 -10.94
N CYS A 223 15.09 -14.74 -10.45
CA CYS A 223 13.89 -14.21 -9.82
C CYS A 223 14.20 -13.33 -8.60
N TYR A 224 15.02 -13.84 -7.67
CA TYR A 224 15.43 -13.07 -6.49
C TYR A 224 16.29 -11.86 -6.85
N LEU A 225 17.22 -12.01 -7.80
CA LEU A 225 18.03 -10.89 -8.29
C LEU A 225 17.13 -9.79 -8.86
N ASN A 226 16.19 -10.15 -9.73
CA ASN A 226 15.23 -9.19 -10.30
C ASN A 226 14.38 -8.49 -9.22
N ALA A 227 13.91 -9.24 -8.22
CA ALA A 227 13.16 -8.68 -7.10
C ALA A 227 13.99 -7.67 -6.27
N CYS A 228 15.30 -7.90 -6.13
CA CYS A 228 16.21 -6.96 -5.47
C CYS A 228 16.52 -5.74 -6.35
N LEU A 229 16.85 -5.95 -7.64
CA LEU A 229 17.22 -4.89 -8.57
C LEU A 229 16.04 -3.96 -8.90
N PHE A 230 14.81 -4.45 -8.80
CA PHE A 230 13.61 -3.62 -8.97
C PHE A 230 13.70 -2.31 -8.17
N TRP A 231 14.21 -2.33 -6.96
CA TRP A 231 14.27 -1.15 -6.09
C TRP A 231 15.27 -0.08 -6.52
N LEU A 232 16.06 -0.34 -7.57
CA LEU A 232 16.94 0.65 -8.20
C LEU A 232 16.20 1.56 -9.20
N PHE A 233 14.93 1.31 -9.48
CA PHE A 233 14.16 2.12 -10.44
C PHE A 233 14.19 3.62 -10.12
N GLY A 234 14.33 4.00 -8.83
CA GLY A 234 14.42 5.41 -8.42
C GLY A 234 15.59 6.15 -9.07
N PHE A 235 16.75 5.48 -9.28
CA PHE A 235 17.88 6.07 -10.00
C PHE A 235 17.58 6.29 -11.47
N ALA A 236 16.99 5.31 -12.15
CA ALA A 236 16.61 5.45 -13.55
C ALA A 236 15.60 6.61 -13.73
N ARG A 237 14.63 6.74 -12.82
CA ARG A 237 13.67 7.84 -12.82
C ARG A 237 14.31 9.20 -12.56
N LEU A 238 15.28 9.26 -11.64
CA LEU A 238 16.01 10.50 -11.37
C LEU A 238 16.86 10.91 -12.57
N ILE A 239 17.59 9.99 -13.21
CA ILE A 239 18.37 10.24 -14.43
C ILE A 239 17.46 10.73 -15.55
N PHE A 240 16.34 10.02 -15.80
CA PHE A 240 15.35 10.40 -16.80
C PHE A 240 14.83 11.83 -16.58
N PHE A 241 14.64 12.21 -15.32
CA PHE A 241 14.18 13.54 -14.96
C PHE A 241 15.25 14.61 -15.14
N LEU A 242 16.49 14.31 -14.74
CA LEU A 242 17.60 15.27 -14.80
C LEU A 242 18.17 15.45 -16.22
N ALA A 243 18.07 14.44 -17.09
CA ALA A 243 18.69 14.45 -18.40
C ALA A 243 18.38 15.71 -19.24
N PRO A 244 17.11 16.10 -19.47
CA PRO A 244 16.83 17.33 -20.24
C PRO A 244 17.28 18.61 -19.51
N LEU A 245 17.26 18.62 -18.16
CA LEU A 245 17.73 19.76 -17.36
C LEU A 245 19.22 19.98 -17.52
N MET A 246 20.03 18.91 -17.56
CA MET A 246 21.47 18.98 -17.73
C MET A 246 21.83 19.62 -19.08
N PHE A 247 21.12 19.30 -20.16
CA PHE A 247 21.33 19.94 -21.45
C PHE A 247 20.80 21.37 -21.49
N LEU A 248 19.55 21.59 -21.12
CA LEU A 248 18.90 22.90 -21.27
C LEU A 248 19.53 23.98 -20.39
N ILE A 249 20.01 23.63 -19.18
CA ILE A 249 20.58 24.61 -18.24
C ILE A 249 22.10 24.74 -18.39
N PHE A 250 22.80 23.59 -18.57
CA PHE A 250 24.26 23.53 -18.52
C PHE A 250 24.92 23.21 -19.87
N GLY A 251 24.15 22.92 -20.94
CA GLY A 251 24.66 22.52 -22.24
C GLY A 251 25.28 21.12 -22.30
N LEU A 252 25.12 20.30 -21.22
CA LEU A 252 25.70 18.96 -21.13
C LEU A 252 24.91 17.97 -21.98
N ARG A 253 25.55 17.38 -22.98
CA ARG A 253 24.93 16.38 -23.86
C ARG A 253 25.19 14.99 -23.36
N ILE A 254 24.12 14.19 -23.15
CA ILE A 254 24.23 12.77 -22.79
C ILE A 254 24.41 11.94 -24.06
N TYR A 255 23.79 12.34 -25.16
CA TYR A 255 23.90 11.70 -26.47
C TYR A 255 23.83 12.74 -27.57
N ASN A 256 24.33 12.38 -28.75
CA ASN A 256 24.23 13.19 -29.95
C ASN A 256 23.33 12.46 -30.96
N ALA A 257 22.11 12.91 -31.12
CA ALA A 257 21.14 12.34 -32.05
C ALA A 257 20.29 13.43 -32.69
N SER A 258 20.02 13.29 -33.99
CA SER A 258 19.06 14.12 -34.70
C SER A 258 17.63 13.78 -34.29
N LEU A 259 16.70 14.70 -34.55
CA LEU A 259 15.27 14.45 -34.32
C LEU A 259 14.79 13.19 -35.07
N MET A 260 15.24 12.99 -36.30
CA MET A 260 14.88 11.80 -37.10
C MET A 260 15.37 10.51 -36.44
N GLN A 261 16.58 10.48 -35.89
CA GLN A 261 17.07 9.29 -35.17
C GLN A 261 16.23 9.00 -33.93
N VAL A 262 15.86 10.02 -33.16
CA VAL A 262 14.97 9.83 -31.98
C VAL A 262 13.60 9.31 -32.43
N LEU A 263 13.01 9.86 -33.50
CA LEU A 263 11.72 9.38 -34.02
C LEU A 263 11.79 7.93 -34.50
N VAL A 264 12.84 7.57 -35.22
CA VAL A 264 12.99 6.21 -35.80
C VAL A 264 13.29 5.15 -34.73
N TYR A 265 14.06 5.46 -33.70
CA TYR A 265 14.49 4.48 -32.70
C TYR A 265 13.68 4.54 -31.40
N ALA A 266 13.47 5.74 -30.86
CA ALA A 266 12.81 5.87 -29.57
C ALA A 266 11.29 5.67 -29.64
N VAL A 267 10.63 6.19 -30.68
CA VAL A 267 9.17 6.11 -30.79
C VAL A 267 8.68 4.66 -30.98
N PRO A 268 9.24 3.83 -31.88
CA PRO A 268 8.85 2.43 -31.97
C PRO A 268 9.13 1.65 -30.69
N HIS A 269 10.25 1.92 -30.00
CA HIS A 269 10.58 1.30 -28.73
C HIS A 269 9.53 1.65 -27.65
N LEU A 270 9.18 2.91 -27.52
CA LEU A 270 8.18 3.38 -26.55
C LEU A 270 6.80 2.81 -26.84
N LEU A 271 6.37 2.80 -28.12
CA LEU A 271 5.10 2.22 -28.52
C LEU A 271 5.08 0.70 -28.32
N GLY A 272 6.14 0.00 -28.71
CA GLY A 272 6.28 -1.43 -28.51
C GLY A 272 6.23 -1.81 -27.03
N SER A 273 6.97 -1.11 -26.20
CA SER A 273 6.97 -1.27 -24.74
C SER A 273 5.59 -0.99 -24.14
N TYR A 274 4.90 0.05 -24.60
CA TYR A 274 3.56 0.39 -24.16
C TYR A 274 2.55 -0.72 -24.53
N PHE A 275 2.53 -1.16 -25.79
CA PHE A 275 1.60 -2.20 -26.24
C PHE A 275 1.88 -3.55 -25.56
N LEU A 276 3.14 -3.95 -25.46
CA LEU A 276 3.54 -5.18 -24.78
C LEU A 276 3.17 -5.15 -23.30
N SER A 277 3.50 -4.06 -22.60
CA SER A 277 3.15 -3.89 -21.19
C SER A 277 1.63 -3.89 -20.96
N ASN A 278 0.88 -3.25 -21.85
CA ASN A 278 -0.58 -3.22 -21.76
C ASN A 278 -1.21 -4.58 -22.09
N TYR A 279 -0.66 -5.33 -23.06
CA TYR A 279 -1.08 -6.68 -23.37
C TYR A 279 -0.87 -7.64 -22.20
N LEU A 280 0.32 -7.63 -21.59
CA LEU A 280 0.68 -8.54 -20.50
C LEU A 280 0.01 -8.15 -19.17
N TYR A 281 -0.07 -6.88 -18.86
CA TYR A 281 -0.41 -6.39 -17.51
C TYR A 281 -1.55 -5.38 -17.46
N GLY A 282 -2.23 -5.10 -18.57
CA GLY A 282 -3.25 -4.04 -18.65
C GLY A 282 -4.44 -4.22 -17.71
N LYS A 283 -4.70 -5.46 -17.24
CA LYS A 283 -5.70 -5.76 -16.21
C LYS A 283 -5.20 -5.50 -14.78
N LEU A 284 -3.88 -5.42 -14.57
CA LEU A 284 -3.24 -5.35 -13.26
C LEU A 284 -2.59 -3.99 -13.00
N ARG A 285 -2.33 -3.20 -14.05
CA ARG A 285 -1.73 -1.87 -13.94
C ARG A 285 -2.30 -0.91 -14.97
N HIS A 286 -2.27 0.37 -14.66
CA HIS A 286 -2.58 1.43 -15.62
C HIS A 286 -1.29 2.19 -15.95
N PRO A 287 -0.88 2.31 -17.24
CA PRO A 287 0.42 2.87 -17.62
C PRO A 287 0.73 4.22 -16.96
N PHE A 288 -0.12 5.23 -17.13
CA PHE A 288 0.12 6.57 -16.55
C PHE A 288 0.14 6.60 -15.03
N TYR A 289 -0.74 5.84 -14.38
CA TYR A 289 -0.75 5.82 -12.91
C TYR A 289 0.48 5.10 -12.37
N SER A 290 0.94 4.05 -13.02
CA SER A 290 2.16 3.34 -12.62
C SER A 290 3.40 4.23 -12.75
N GLU A 291 3.54 4.99 -13.85
CA GLU A 291 4.61 5.99 -14.00
C GLU A 291 4.60 6.99 -12.84
N LEU A 292 3.41 7.50 -12.49
CA LEU A 292 3.28 8.44 -11.39
C LEU A 292 3.63 7.82 -10.04
N PHE A 293 3.23 6.57 -9.79
CA PHE A 293 3.63 5.84 -8.57
C PHE A 293 5.14 5.69 -8.46
N GLU A 294 5.84 5.38 -9.55
CA GLU A 294 7.29 5.23 -9.54
C GLU A 294 8.02 6.56 -9.31
N ILE A 295 7.59 7.64 -9.96
CA ILE A 295 8.22 8.96 -9.80
C ILE A 295 8.01 9.49 -8.38
N ILE A 296 6.78 9.39 -7.85
CA ILE A 296 6.46 9.99 -6.56
C ILE A 296 7.19 9.32 -5.39
N GLN A 297 7.50 8.04 -5.49
CA GLN A 297 8.27 7.34 -4.47
C GLN A 297 9.76 7.32 -4.79
N GLY A 298 10.16 7.31 -6.06
CA GLY A 298 11.55 7.17 -6.50
C GLY A 298 12.49 8.20 -5.86
N ILE A 299 12.06 9.46 -5.78
CA ILE A 299 12.88 10.54 -5.19
C ILE A 299 13.22 10.31 -3.70
N TYR A 300 12.37 9.61 -2.95
CA TYR A 300 12.61 9.27 -1.55
C TYR A 300 13.33 7.93 -1.39
N LEU A 301 13.20 7.04 -2.38
CA LEU A 301 13.88 5.76 -2.36
C LEU A 301 15.36 5.86 -2.66
N VAL A 302 15.79 6.82 -3.51
CA VAL A 302 17.21 7.02 -3.83
C VAL A 302 18.07 7.22 -2.57
N PRO A 303 17.79 8.15 -1.64
CA PRO A 303 18.58 8.27 -0.41
C PRO A 303 18.51 7.01 0.46
N ALA A 304 17.36 6.33 0.49
CA ALA A 304 17.19 5.11 1.26
C ALA A 304 18.10 3.98 0.72
N VAL A 305 18.15 3.83 -0.59
CA VAL A 305 18.98 2.86 -1.30
C VAL A 305 20.47 3.18 -1.13
N VAL A 306 20.88 4.44 -1.33
CA VAL A 306 22.26 4.89 -1.13
C VAL A 306 22.72 4.58 0.31
N SER A 307 21.87 4.79 1.30
CA SER A 307 22.22 4.49 2.70
C SER A 307 22.58 3.02 2.94
N VAL A 308 21.97 2.09 2.20
CA VAL A 308 22.29 0.65 2.30
C VAL A 308 23.61 0.30 1.58
N PHE A 309 23.86 0.92 0.42
CA PHE A 309 25.15 0.74 -0.26
C PHE A 309 26.33 1.25 0.57
N LEU A 310 26.14 2.36 1.31
CA LEU A 310 27.18 2.90 2.20
C LEU A 310 27.37 2.02 3.45
N ASN A 311 26.29 1.48 4.02
CA ASN A 311 26.36 0.59 5.18
C ASN A 311 25.17 -0.38 5.21
N PRO A 312 25.31 -1.61 4.70
CA PRO A 312 24.22 -2.59 4.66
C PRO A 312 23.80 -3.11 6.04
N TRP A 313 24.61 -2.92 7.08
CA TRP A 313 24.34 -3.37 8.46
C TRP A 313 23.59 -2.31 9.30
N SER A 314 23.56 -1.05 8.85
CA SER A 314 23.05 0.08 9.61
C SER A 314 21.53 0.33 9.56
N PRO A 315 20.75 -0.11 8.56
CA PRO A 315 19.35 0.28 8.48
C PRO A 315 18.54 -0.25 9.67
N ARG A 316 17.99 0.69 10.46
CA ARG A 316 17.11 0.35 11.58
C ARG A 316 15.68 0.16 11.10
N PHE A 317 15.01 -0.84 11.69
CA PHE A 317 13.59 -1.05 11.48
C PHE A 317 12.78 0.13 12.06
N ARG A 318 11.94 0.74 11.22
CA ARG A 318 10.99 1.77 11.65
C ARG A 318 9.57 1.29 11.40
N VAL A 319 8.76 1.21 12.45
CA VAL A 319 7.35 0.80 12.35
C VAL A 319 6.58 1.81 11.50
N THR A 320 5.74 1.32 10.60
CA THR A 320 4.84 2.15 9.79
C THR A 320 3.58 2.45 10.58
N PRO A 321 3.28 3.71 10.92
CA PRO A 321 2.01 4.06 11.56
C PRO A 321 0.84 3.81 10.62
N LYS A 322 -0.19 3.09 11.06
CA LYS A 322 -1.41 2.80 10.28
C LYS A 322 -2.67 3.43 10.88
N THR A 323 -2.57 4.02 12.07
CA THR A 323 -3.71 4.57 12.83
C THR A 323 -3.90 6.08 12.69
N ILE A 324 -3.14 6.73 11.80
CA ILE A 324 -3.23 8.19 11.61
C ILE A 324 -4.48 8.50 10.79
N SER A 325 -5.49 9.09 11.43
CA SER A 325 -6.67 9.63 10.72
C SER A 325 -6.43 11.09 10.34
N LEU A 326 -6.64 11.42 9.08
CA LEU A 326 -6.53 12.78 8.57
C LEU A 326 -7.90 13.47 8.67
N GLU A 327 -8.08 14.34 9.66
CA GLU A 327 -9.33 15.08 9.87
C GLU A 327 -9.52 16.23 8.86
N HIS A 328 -8.43 16.79 8.35
CA HIS A 328 -8.44 17.91 7.41
C HIS A 328 -7.54 17.61 6.19
N ASP A 329 -7.80 18.32 5.09
CA ASP A 329 -6.91 18.32 3.93
C ASP A 329 -5.60 19.03 4.33
N VAL A 330 -4.46 18.32 4.25
CA VAL A 330 -3.16 18.83 4.72
C VAL A 330 -2.10 18.68 3.63
N ARG A 331 -1.22 19.67 3.54
CA ARG A 331 0.01 19.55 2.74
C ARG A 331 1.02 18.71 3.52
N THR A 332 1.51 17.62 2.93
CA THR A 332 2.61 16.88 3.53
C THR A 332 3.92 17.68 3.50
N HIS A 333 4.78 17.52 4.50
CA HIS A 333 6.12 18.11 4.52
C HIS A 333 7.02 17.52 3.42
N LEU A 334 6.68 16.35 2.91
CA LEU A 334 7.35 15.70 1.77
C LEU A 334 7.06 16.36 0.41
N ALA A 335 6.37 17.51 0.35
CA ALA A 335 6.12 18.23 -0.90
C ALA A 335 7.36 18.99 -1.44
N THR A 336 8.36 19.25 -0.58
CA THR A 336 9.52 20.12 -0.92
C THR A 336 10.31 19.68 -2.16
N PRO A 337 10.67 18.39 -2.37
CA PRO A 337 11.37 17.97 -3.57
C PRO A 337 10.60 18.28 -4.86
N PHE A 338 9.27 18.15 -4.85
CA PHE A 338 8.45 18.44 -6.03
C PHE A 338 8.37 19.94 -6.36
N TYR A 339 8.46 20.83 -5.35
CA TYR A 339 8.61 22.26 -5.61
C TYR A 339 9.94 22.57 -6.29
N LEU A 340 11.04 21.97 -5.81
CA LEU A 340 12.35 22.14 -6.45
C LEU A 340 12.32 21.63 -7.89
N MET A 341 11.78 20.43 -8.11
CA MET A 341 11.64 19.85 -9.45
C MET A 341 10.78 20.75 -10.35
N PHE A 342 9.69 21.30 -9.86
CA PHE A 342 8.84 22.24 -10.59
C PHE A 342 9.61 23.49 -11.02
N LEU A 343 10.33 24.12 -10.10
CA LEU A 343 11.13 25.31 -10.38
C LEU A 343 12.27 25.03 -11.36
N LEU A 344 12.97 23.90 -11.23
CA LEU A 344 14.03 23.49 -12.16
C LEU A 344 13.49 23.27 -13.58
N ASN A 345 12.30 22.67 -13.73
CA ASN A 345 11.68 22.53 -15.05
C ASN A 345 11.30 23.89 -15.67
N LEU A 346 10.79 24.82 -14.87
CA LEU A 346 10.52 26.19 -15.36
C LEU A 346 11.81 26.92 -15.78
N LEU A 347 12.86 26.80 -14.97
CA LEU A 347 14.18 27.36 -15.32
C LEU A 347 14.71 26.76 -16.63
N ALA A 348 14.54 25.43 -16.82
CA ALA A 348 14.93 24.76 -18.05
C ALA A 348 14.15 25.26 -19.28
N PHE A 349 12.86 25.60 -19.14
CA PHE A 349 12.12 26.24 -20.22
C PHE A 349 12.68 27.61 -20.57
N CYS A 350 13.00 28.45 -19.58
CA CYS A 350 13.63 29.76 -19.81
C CYS A 350 15.00 29.61 -20.48
N ALA A 351 15.84 28.69 -19.97
CA ALA A 351 17.15 28.41 -20.57
C ALA A 351 17.02 27.84 -21.99
N GLY A 352 16.08 26.93 -22.21
CA GLY A 352 15.78 26.39 -23.54
C GLY A 352 15.32 27.45 -24.56
N ALA A 353 14.52 28.41 -24.12
CA ALA A 353 14.13 29.54 -24.98
C ALA A 353 15.35 30.41 -25.37
N VAL A 354 16.26 30.68 -24.44
CA VAL A 354 17.52 31.39 -24.72
C VAL A 354 18.39 30.60 -25.69
N LEU A 355 18.54 29.29 -25.49
CA LEU A 355 19.29 28.42 -26.38
C LEU A 355 18.67 28.38 -27.79
N TRP A 356 17.34 28.32 -27.88
CA TRP A 356 16.61 28.32 -29.16
C TRP A 356 16.92 29.54 -30.01
N LEU A 357 17.03 30.71 -29.38
CA LEU A 357 17.33 31.98 -30.07
C LEU A 357 18.81 32.12 -30.44
N ASN A 358 19.74 31.55 -29.67
CA ASN A 358 21.17 31.78 -29.81
C ASN A 358 21.95 30.60 -30.43
N GLN A 359 21.34 29.40 -30.55
CA GLN A 359 22.04 28.20 -30.99
C GLN A 359 21.28 27.47 -32.12
N PRO A 360 21.18 28.06 -33.34
CA PRO A 360 20.39 27.48 -34.43
C PRO A 360 20.90 26.10 -34.88
N ALA A 361 22.19 25.82 -34.72
CA ALA A 361 22.76 24.49 -35.02
C ALA A 361 22.27 23.35 -34.11
N LEU A 362 21.60 23.65 -32.97
CA LEU A 362 21.17 22.70 -31.99
C LEU A 362 19.63 22.60 -31.87
N LEU A 363 18.87 23.16 -32.78
CA LEU A 363 17.41 23.24 -32.71
C LEU A 363 16.75 21.89 -32.50
N ASP A 364 17.20 20.83 -33.18
CA ASP A 364 16.68 19.48 -33.02
C ASP A 364 16.84 18.98 -31.56
N THR A 365 18.05 19.12 -31.02
CA THR A 365 18.33 18.68 -29.63
C THR A 365 17.55 19.49 -28.62
N ILE A 366 17.45 20.82 -28.82
CA ILE A 366 16.67 21.72 -27.97
C ILE A 366 15.20 21.33 -28.01
N ALA A 367 14.63 21.08 -29.20
CA ALA A 367 13.24 20.67 -29.37
C ALA A 367 12.94 19.36 -28.66
N ILE A 368 13.80 18.35 -28.81
CA ILE A 368 13.67 17.04 -28.10
C ILE A 368 13.69 17.25 -26.58
N CYS A 369 14.65 18.01 -26.07
CA CYS A 369 14.80 18.25 -24.64
C CYS A 369 13.64 19.09 -24.06
N LEU A 370 13.11 20.07 -24.81
CA LEU A 370 11.93 20.85 -24.41
C LEU A 370 10.67 19.97 -24.40
N CYS A 371 10.50 19.09 -25.38
CA CYS A 371 9.40 18.11 -25.39
C CYS A 371 9.48 17.17 -24.17
N TRP A 372 10.68 16.65 -23.89
CA TRP A 372 10.92 15.82 -22.71
C TRP A 372 10.70 16.59 -21.40
N ASN A 373 11.20 17.83 -21.30
CA ASN A 373 10.97 18.69 -20.14
C ASN A 373 9.48 19.00 -19.92
N THR A 374 8.70 19.14 -21.02
CA THR A 374 7.23 19.29 -20.94
C THR A 374 6.57 18.07 -20.29
N PHE A 375 6.99 16.87 -20.69
CA PHE A 375 6.51 15.64 -20.08
C PHE A 375 6.89 15.54 -18.59
N ASN A 376 8.14 15.89 -18.25
CA ASN A 376 8.60 15.94 -16.86
C ASN A 376 7.79 16.95 -16.03
N LEU A 377 7.55 18.15 -16.55
CA LEU A 377 6.73 19.16 -15.86
C LEU A 377 5.30 18.65 -15.63
N PHE A 378 4.70 17.99 -16.63
CA PHE A 378 3.40 17.35 -16.49
C PHE A 378 3.39 16.35 -15.32
N LEU A 379 4.39 15.47 -15.23
CA LEU A 379 4.51 14.49 -14.16
C LEU A 379 4.67 15.16 -12.78
N VAL A 380 5.49 16.20 -12.68
CA VAL A 380 5.66 16.97 -11.42
C VAL A 380 4.37 17.65 -10.99
N ILE A 381 3.62 18.24 -11.93
CA ILE A 381 2.29 18.81 -11.64
C ILE A 381 1.35 17.74 -11.09
N CYS A 382 1.37 16.53 -11.63
CA CYS A 382 0.61 15.41 -11.10
C CYS A 382 1.07 15.00 -9.69
N CYS A 383 2.40 14.96 -9.46
CA CYS A 383 2.97 14.67 -8.12
C CYS A 383 2.54 15.72 -7.08
N LEU A 384 2.50 17.01 -7.43
CA LEU A 384 1.96 18.06 -6.56
C LEU A 384 0.49 17.78 -6.20
N GLY A 385 -0.30 17.20 -7.11
CA GLY A 385 -1.66 16.76 -6.82
C GLY A 385 -1.74 15.63 -5.78
N VAL A 386 -0.72 14.77 -5.72
CA VAL A 386 -0.66 13.65 -4.77
C VAL A 386 -0.22 14.09 -3.37
N VAL A 387 0.78 14.97 -3.27
CA VAL A 387 1.31 15.42 -1.96
C VAL A 387 0.40 16.42 -1.22
N TRP A 388 -0.80 16.64 -1.74
CA TRP A 388 -1.89 17.28 -1.02
C TRP A 388 -2.81 16.21 -0.46
N GLU A 389 -2.62 15.86 0.80
CA GLU A 389 -3.37 14.80 1.45
C GLU A 389 -4.82 15.17 1.69
N ARG A 390 -5.73 14.30 1.25
CA ARG A 390 -7.17 14.47 1.46
C ARG A 390 -7.58 13.89 2.81
N ARG A 391 -8.49 14.59 3.48
CA ARG A 391 -9.10 14.12 4.73
C ARG A 391 -9.81 12.78 4.54
N GLN A 392 -9.85 12.01 5.60
CA GLN A 392 -10.63 10.78 5.67
C GLN A 392 -12.05 11.11 6.15
N LEU A 393 -13.01 10.87 5.28
CA LEU A 393 -14.41 11.23 5.55
C LEU A 393 -15.14 10.23 6.47
N ARG A 394 -14.62 9.02 6.62
CA ARG A 394 -15.26 7.92 7.35
C ARG A 394 -14.30 7.30 8.34
N ARG A 395 -14.82 6.95 9.53
CA ARG A 395 -14.03 6.25 10.57
C ARG A 395 -13.62 4.83 10.17
N SER A 396 -14.44 4.14 9.37
CA SER A 396 -14.15 2.79 8.88
C SER A 396 -14.29 2.72 7.36
N HIS A 397 -13.38 1.98 6.75
CA HIS A 397 -13.39 1.76 5.30
C HIS A 397 -14.55 0.85 4.91
N ARG A 398 -15.20 1.17 3.80
CA ARG A 398 -16.28 0.39 3.21
C ARG A 398 -15.83 -0.24 1.91
N TYR A 399 -16.17 -1.49 1.73
CA TYR A 399 -15.98 -2.18 0.46
C TYR A 399 -17.32 -2.53 -0.18
N ALA A 400 -17.38 -2.45 -1.51
CA ALA A 400 -18.55 -2.82 -2.28
C ALA A 400 -18.76 -4.34 -2.21
N THR A 401 -19.99 -4.76 -1.96
CA THR A 401 -20.35 -6.17 -1.95
C THR A 401 -21.77 -6.34 -2.47
N ARG A 402 -22.10 -7.54 -2.91
CA ARG A 402 -23.44 -7.88 -3.33
C ARG A 402 -23.80 -9.25 -2.77
N ALA A 403 -24.66 -9.26 -1.76
CA ALA A 403 -25.17 -10.50 -1.17
C ALA A 403 -26.63 -10.32 -0.78
N PRO A 404 -27.50 -11.33 -0.94
CA PRO A 404 -28.86 -11.28 -0.45
C PRO A 404 -28.86 -11.28 1.07
N VAL A 405 -29.77 -10.48 1.65
CA VAL A 405 -29.97 -10.39 3.09
C VAL A 405 -31.47 -10.19 3.37
N TRP A 406 -31.87 -10.44 4.59
CA TRP A 406 -33.22 -10.19 5.07
C TRP A 406 -33.19 -9.17 6.19
N LEU A 407 -34.14 -8.25 6.13
CA LEU A 407 -34.37 -7.26 7.20
C LEU A 407 -35.65 -7.62 7.93
N ARG A 408 -35.62 -7.56 9.26
CA ARG A 408 -36.79 -7.80 10.12
C ARG A 408 -36.82 -6.73 11.21
N ALA A 409 -38.01 -6.25 11.57
CA ALA A 409 -38.17 -5.37 12.73
C ALA A 409 -37.82 -6.16 14.02
N ARG A 410 -37.24 -5.52 15.04
CA ARG A 410 -36.87 -6.18 16.30
C ARG A 410 -38.07 -6.70 17.08
N GLU A 411 -39.15 -5.99 17.02
CA GLU A 411 -40.42 -6.32 17.70
C GLU A 411 -41.20 -7.47 17.03
N GLY A 412 -40.62 -8.07 15.98
CA GLY A 412 -41.28 -9.06 15.15
C GLY A 412 -41.85 -8.45 13.87
N GLY A 413 -42.30 -9.31 12.95
CA GLY A 413 -42.88 -8.88 11.69
C GLY A 413 -42.36 -9.63 10.48
N ALA A 414 -42.84 -9.24 9.29
CA ALA A 414 -42.47 -9.86 8.03
C ALA A 414 -40.99 -9.61 7.70
N ARG A 415 -40.33 -10.61 7.09
CA ARG A 415 -38.99 -10.47 6.53
C ARG A 415 -39.05 -9.73 5.22
N VAL A 416 -38.20 -8.72 5.06
CA VAL A 416 -38.05 -7.93 3.84
C VAL A 416 -36.77 -8.35 3.15
N ALA A 417 -36.86 -8.79 1.89
CA ALA A 417 -35.70 -9.13 1.06
C ALA A 417 -34.94 -7.86 0.68
N ALA A 418 -33.61 -7.93 0.76
CA ALA A 418 -32.74 -6.82 0.44
C ALA A 418 -31.38 -7.32 -0.07
N PHE A 419 -30.58 -6.40 -0.63
CA PHE A 419 -29.22 -6.71 -1.08
C PHE A 419 -28.20 -5.78 -0.42
N LEU A 420 -27.10 -6.34 0.05
CA LEU A 420 -25.94 -5.55 0.46
C LEU A 420 -25.42 -4.74 -0.72
N ARG A 421 -25.06 -3.48 -0.48
CA ARG A 421 -24.39 -2.59 -1.43
C ARG A 421 -22.94 -2.34 -1.05
N ASP A 422 -22.73 -2.07 0.23
CA ASP A 422 -21.41 -1.86 0.81
C ASP A 422 -21.39 -2.33 2.28
N LEU A 423 -20.20 -2.67 2.78
CA LEU A 423 -20.01 -3.24 4.12
C LEU A 423 -18.75 -2.68 4.76
N SER A 424 -18.79 -2.44 6.07
CA SER A 424 -17.67 -2.06 6.93
C SER A 424 -17.87 -2.59 8.33
N ILE A 425 -16.83 -2.52 9.19
CA ILE A 425 -16.91 -2.94 10.58
C ILE A 425 -17.93 -2.12 11.41
N SER A 426 -18.23 -0.88 11.01
CA SER A 426 -19.15 0.00 11.74
C SER A 426 -20.58 0.01 11.17
N GLY A 427 -20.79 -0.50 9.95
CA GLY A 427 -22.12 -0.47 9.33
C GLY A 427 -22.13 -0.90 7.87
N LEU A 428 -23.29 -0.79 7.25
CA LEU A 428 -23.58 -1.33 5.93
C LEU A 428 -24.53 -0.43 5.13
N GLY A 429 -24.45 -0.56 3.82
CA GLY A 429 -25.46 -0.05 2.88
C GLY A 429 -26.32 -1.20 2.37
N VAL A 430 -27.63 -1.04 2.41
CA VAL A 430 -28.59 -2.05 1.95
C VAL A 430 -29.52 -1.43 0.92
N ARG A 431 -29.79 -2.14 -0.16
CA ARG A 431 -30.74 -1.74 -1.20
C ARG A 431 -32.01 -2.59 -1.08
N LEU A 432 -33.15 -1.90 -1.02
CA LEU A 432 -34.47 -2.49 -1.05
C LEU A 432 -35.06 -2.42 -2.47
N ASP A 433 -35.95 -3.35 -2.80
CA ASP A 433 -36.77 -3.22 -4.00
C ASP A 433 -37.80 -2.10 -3.85
N ALA A 434 -38.17 -1.47 -4.96
CA ALA A 434 -38.90 -0.19 -5.02
C ALA A 434 -40.24 -0.17 -4.28
N ALA A 435 -40.93 -1.30 -4.19
CA ALA A 435 -42.29 -1.40 -3.63
C ALA A 435 -42.36 -1.47 -2.10
N VAL A 436 -41.20 -1.56 -1.42
CA VAL A 436 -41.18 -1.83 0.03
C VAL A 436 -41.03 -0.52 0.82
N ALA A 437 -41.93 -0.27 1.75
CA ALA A 437 -41.77 0.80 2.74
C ALA A 437 -40.53 0.52 3.60
N PRO A 438 -39.70 1.54 3.94
CA PRO A 438 -38.60 1.35 4.86
C PRO A 438 -39.14 0.84 6.19
N PRO A 439 -38.59 -0.30 6.69
CA PRO A 439 -39.01 -0.80 7.99
C PRO A 439 -38.56 0.14 9.13
N ALA A 440 -39.00 -0.13 10.35
CA ALA A 440 -38.71 0.64 11.56
C ALA A 440 -37.23 1.02 11.72
N ALA A 441 -36.91 2.00 12.56
CA ALA A 441 -35.51 2.45 12.76
C ALA A 441 -34.57 1.36 13.33
N ALA A 442 -35.07 0.45 14.15
CA ALA A 442 -34.32 -0.65 14.75
C ALA A 442 -34.66 -1.98 14.07
N LEU A 443 -33.68 -2.59 13.46
CA LEU A 443 -33.84 -3.80 12.65
C LEU A 443 -32.89 -4.93 13.11
N GLN A 444 -33.23 -6.14 12.69
CA GLN A 444 -32.31 -7.28 12.64
C GLN A 444 -31.96 -7.56 11.18
N LEU A 445 -30.67 -7.66 10.91
CA LEU A 445 -30.12 -8.14 9.64
C LEU A 445 -29.94 -9.67 9.76
N GLU A 446 -30.64 -10.42 8.94
CA GLU A 446 -30.43 -11.86 8.80
C GLU A 446 -29.68 -12.13 7.49
N ALA A 447 -28.54 -12.81 7.56
CA ALA A 447 -27.72 -13.12 6.39
C ALA A 447 -27.05 -14.49 6.57
N SER A 448 -26.60 -15.08 5.46
CA SER A 448 -25.74 -16.26 5.47
C SER A 448 -24.47 -15.99 4.68
N ASP A 449 -23.34 -16.58 5.08
CA ASP A 449 -22.14 -16.59 4.26
C ASP A 449 -22.16 -17.75 3.23
N SER A 450 -21.16 -17.81 2.37
CA SER A 450 -21.02 -18.85 1.34
C SER A 450 -20.82 -20.27 1.91
N TYR A 451 -20.57 -20.38 3.22
CA TYR A 451 -20.40 -21.65 3.94
C TYR A 451 -21.64 -22.04 4.77
N GLY A 452 -22.78 -21.35 4.56
CA GLY A 452 -24.05 -21.65 5.24
C GLY A 452 -24.16 -21.16 6.68
N ARG A 453 -23.17 -20.41 7.20
CA ARG A 453 -23.26 -19.84 8.54
C ARG A 453 -24.26 -18.69 8.55
N ARG A 454 -25.20 -18.76 9.48
CA ARG A 454 -26.21 -17.73 9.69
C ARG A 454 -25.73 -16.64 10.65
N TYR A 455 -26.05 -15.41 10.34
CA TYR A 455 -25.80 -14.21 11.14
C TYR A 455 -27.12 -13.50 11.40
N VAL A 456 -27.35 -13.12 12.64
CA VAL A 456 -28.47 -12.27 13.05
C VAL A 456 -27.87 -11.09 13.81
N LEU A 457 -27.83 -9.92 13.14
CA LEU A 457 -27.09 -8.77 13.63
C LEU A 457 -28.04 -7.59 13.87
N PRO A 458 -28.01 -7.00 15.07
CA PRO A 458 -28.80 -5.79 15.34
C PRO A 458 -28.22 -4.59 14.59
N ILE A 459 -29.07 -3.88 13.85
CA ILE A 459 -28.73 -2.69 13.07
C ILE A 459 -29.69 -1.56 13.33
N GLU A 460 -29.18 -0.34 13.22
CA GLU A 460 -29.94 0.90 13.28
C GLU A 460 -29.88 1.60 11.93
N VAL A 461 -31.03 2.05 11.42
CA VAL A 461 -31.12 2.81 10.17
C VAL A 461 -30.82 4.28 10.45
N LEU A 462 -29.70 4.77 9.91
CA LEU A 462 -29.26 6.16 10.07
C LEU A 462 -29.73 7.06 8.92
N ARG A 463 -29.94 6.50 7.74
CA ARG A 463 -30.27 7.26 6.55
C ARG A 463 -31.05 6.41 5.55
N VAL A 464 -32.06 7.03 4.96
CA VAL A 464 -32.81 6.50 3.82
C VAL A 464 -32.58 7.40 2.63
N GLN A 465 -32.23 6.85 1.48
CA GLN A 465 -32.07 7.58 0.21
C GLN A 465 -32.91 6.91 -0.87
N ASP A 466 -33.59 7.72 -1.68
CA ASP A 466 -34.21 7.25 -2.91
C ASP A 466 -33.25 7.48 -4.09
N GLU A 467 -32.89 6.42 -4.79
CA GLU A 467 -31.99 6.45 -5.96
C GLU A 467 -32.75 5.85 -7.15
N GLY A 468 -33.51 6.69 -7.87
CA GLY A 468 -34.22 6.30 -9.09
C GLY A 468 -35.28 5.21 -8.87
N GLY A 469 -36.13 5.38 -7.84
CA GLY A 469 -37.20 4.45 -7.49
C GLY A 469 -36.76 3.24 -6.68
N ARG A 470 -35.48 3.16 -6.26
CA ARG A 470 -34.97 2.14 -5.34
C ARG A 470 -34.53 2.80 -4.04
N LYS A 471 -34.94 2.24 -2.90
CA LYS A 471 -34.55 2.75 -1.59
C LYS A 471 -33.23 2.14 -1.14
N THR A 472 -32.30 3.00 -0.73
CA THR A 472 -31.02 2.59 -0.13
C THR A 472 -31.00 3.02 1.32
N LEU A 473 -30.79 2.06 2.22
CA LEU A 473 -30.64 2.29 3.66
C LEU A 473 -29.16 2.34 4.03
N GLY A 474 -28.75 3.37 4.75
CA GLY A 474 -27.46 3.44 5.43
C GLY A 474 -27.64 3.03 6.88
N CYS A 475 -27.04 1.90 7.29
CA CYS A 475 -27.23 1.31 8.61
C CYS A 475 -25.93 1.27 9.41
N ARG A 476 -26.03 1.27 10.73
CA ARG A 476 -24.96 1.08 11.70
C ARG A 476 -25.20 -0.23 12.46
N PHE A 477 -24.14 -1.02 12.73
CA PHE A 477 -24.22 -2.15 13.64
C PHE A 477 -24.33 -1.66 15.09
N GLU A 478 -25.22 -2.23 15.84
CA GLU A 478 -25.29 -2.04 17.29
C GLU A 478 -24.44 -3.14 17.96
N SER A 479 -23.16 -2.82 18.18
CA SER A 479 -22.14 -3.77 18.64
C SER A 479 -21.68 -3.46 20.07
N ALA A 480 -22.62 -3.21 20.99
CA ALA A 480 -22.29 -2.97 22.40
C ALA A 480 -21.73 -4.21 23.09
N ASP A 481 -22.28 -5.40 22.76
CA ASP A 481 -21.83 -6.69 23.28
C ASP A 481 -20.66 -7.26 22.48
N GLU A 482 -19.72 -7.90 23.17
CA GLU A 482 -18.54 -8.55 22.59
C GLU A 482 -18.93 -9.71 21.65
N THR A 483 -19.98 -10.46 21.97
CA THR A 483 -20.49 -11.55 21.13
C THR A 483 -20.98 -11.02 19.78
N VAL A 484 -21.73 -9.92 19.80
CA VAL A 484 -22.20 -9.24 18.59
C VAL A 484 -21.01 -8.68 17.80
N ARG A 485 -20.00 -8.10 18.46
CA ARG A 485 -18.76 -7.64 17.79
C ARG A 485 -18.06 -8.77 17.04
N ARG A 486 -17.90 -9.93 17.67
CA ARG A 486 -17.30 -11.12 17.03
C ARG A 486 -18.12 -11.60 15.84
N GLN A 487 -19.45 -11.57 15.94
CA GLN A 487 -20.33 -11.90 14.80
C GLN A 487 -20.19 -10.89 13.68
N VAL A 488 -20.12 -9.56 13.97
CA VAL A 488 -19.89 -8.52 12.98
C VAL A 488 -18.56 -8.71 12.27
N VAL A 489 -17.46 -8.95 13.00
CA VAL A 489 -16.14 -9.25 12.40
C VAL A 489 -16.22 -10.47 11.47
N GLY A 490 -16.83 -11.55 11.94
CA GLY A 490 -17.02 -12.76 11.14
C GLY A 490 -17.88 -12.54 9.90
N PHE A 491 -18.95 -11.74 10.02
CA PHE A 491 -19.80 -11.38 8.88
C PHE A 491 -19.08 -10.48 7.87
N VAL A 492 -18.35 -9.50 8.34
CA VAL A 492 -17.63 -8.53 7.48
C VAL A 492 -16.45 -9.17 6.77
N PHE A 493 -15.63 -9.94 7.48
CA PHE A 493 -14.33 -10.39 6.97
C PHE A 493 -14.27 -11.91 6.69
N GLY A 494 -15.21 -12.69 7.15
CA GLY A 494 -15.09 -14.15 7.18
C GLY A 494 -15.31 -14.88 5.85
N ASP A 495 -15.78 -14.22 4.80
CA ASP A 495 -16.17 -14.84 3.53
C ASP A 495 -15.31 -14.35 2.37
N SER A 496 -14.44 -15.22 1.83
CA SER A 496 -13.52 -14.90 0.73
C SER A 496 -14.21 -14.57 -0.60
N SER A 497 -15.44 -15.05 -0.82
CA SER A 497 -16.17 -14.78 -2.06
C SER A 497 -16.50 -13.29 -2.24
N ARG A 498 -16.70 -12.57 -1.15
CA ARG A 498 -16.97 -11.11 -1.16
C ARG A 498 -15.77 -10.31 -1.62
N TRP A 499 -14.55 -10.78 -1.34
CA TRP A 499 -13.31 -10.12 -1.73
C TRP A 499 -13.04 -10.28 -3.22
N LYS A 500 -13.40 -11.42 -3.79
CA LYS A 500 -13.38 -11.64 -5.23
C LYS A 500 -14.29 -10.63 -5.94
N TYR A 501 -15.52 -10.50 -5.48
CA TYR A 501 -16.48 -9.53 -6.03
C TYR A 501 -15.95 -8.09 -5.96
N PHE A 502 -15.38 -7.69 -4.83
CA PHE A 502 -14.83 -6.34 -4.65
C PHE A 502 -13.65 -6.07 -5.61
N ALA A 503 -12.73 -7.02 -5.77
CA ALA A 503 -11.60 -6.90 -6.69
C ALA A 503 -12.07 -6.80 -8.15
N GLU A 504 -13.02 -7.64 -8.56
CA GLU A 504 -13.58 -7.64 -9.92
C GLU A 504 -14.32 -6.33 -10.22
N THR A 505 -15.08 -5.80 -9.27
CA THR A 505 -15.80 -4.52 -9.44
C THR A 505 -14.82 -3.36 -9.68
N ARG A 506 -13.68 -3.32 -9.00
CA ARG A 506 -12.64 -2.31 -9.24
C ARG A 506 -12.01 -2.42 -10.64
N ARG A 507 -11.81 -3.62 -11.15
CA ARG A 507 -11.20 -3.86 -12.47
C ARG A 507 -12.12 -3.48 -13.62
N VAL A 508 -13.43 -3.72 -13.50
CA VAL A 508 -14.44 -3.41 -14.54
C VAL A 508 -14.58 -1.90 -14.78
N GLN A 509 -14.30 -1.07 -13.78
CA GLN A 509 -14.41 0.39 -13.86
C GLN A 509 -13.13 1.08 -14.37
N ALA A 510 -12.16 0.31 -14.86
CA ALA A 510 -10.89 0.87 -15.34
C ALA A 510 -11.11 1.90 -16.46
N VAL A 511 -10.50 3.07 -16.29
CA VAL A 511 -10.63 4.20 -17.23
C VAL A 511 -9.65 4.02 -18.38
N GLY A 512 -10.12 4.27 -19.61
CA GLY A 512 -9.24 4.27 -20.78
C GLY A 512 -8.14 5.34 -20.69
N THR A 513 -7.02 5.08 -21.38
CA THR A 513 -5.76 5.85 -21.31
C THR A 513 -5.95 7.36 -21.54
N VAL A 514 -6.74 7.76 -22.52
CA VAL A 514 -7.00 9.18 -22.85
C VAL A 514 -7.76 9.89 -21.73
N ARG A 515 -8.81 9.26 -21.20
CA ARG A 515 -9.57 9.82 -20.08
C ARG A 515 -8.72 9.91 -18.80
N ALA A 516 -7.85 8.93 -18.57
CA ALA A 516 -6.91 8.93 -17.46
C ALA A 516 -5.93 10.11 -17.55
N PHE A 517 -5.38 10.40 -18.75
CA PHE A 517 -4.51 11.52 -19.00
C PHE A 517 -5.18 12.87 -18.65
N PHE A 518 -6.34 13.18 -19.23
CA PHE A 518 -7.04 14.43 -18.94
C PHE A 518 -7.47 14.54 -17.46
N ARG A 519 -7.81 13.42 -16.83
CA ARG A 519 -8.09 13.41 -15.40
C ARG A 519 -6.86 13.76 -14.58
N LEU A 520 -5.68 13.21 -14.89
CA LEU A 520 -4.41 13.55 -14.24
C LEU A 520 -4.06 15.00 -14.41
N VAL A 521 -4.18 15.56 -15.63
CA VAL A 521 -3.99 17.00 -15.88
C VAL A 521 -4.86 17.83 -14.97
N ARG A 522 -6.17 17.54 -14.92
CA ARG A 522 -7.11 18.27 -14.06
C ARG A 522 -6.76 18.18 -12.57
N ILE A 523 -6.39 17.00 -12.10
CA ILE A 523 -6.02 16.78 -10.69
C ILE A 523 -4.72 17.51 -10.36
N GLY A 524 -3.72 17.43 -11.24
CA GLY A 524 -2.43 18.09 -11.10
C GLY A 524 -2.59 19.61 -11.03
N LEU A 525 -3.29 20.21 -11.99
CA LEU A 525 -3.56 21.66 -12.01
C LEU A 525 -4.31 22.11 -10.75
N LYS A 526 -5.33 21.36 -10.32
CA LYS A 526 -6.05 21.66 -9.08
C LYS A 526 -5.15 21.55 -7.85
N GLY A 527 -4.27 20.55 -7.81
CA GLY A 527 -3.27 20.37 -6.75
C GLY A 527 -2.30 21.54 -6.71
N THR A 528 -1.69 21.88 -7.84
CA THR A 528 -0.75 23.00 -7.96
C THR A 528 -1.39 24.33 -7.53
N GLY A 529 -2.64 24.59 -7.94
CA GLY A 529 -3.39 25.77 -7.48
C GLY A 529 -3.59 25.81 -5.96
N ARG A 530 -3.87 24.67 -5.33
CA ARG A 530 -3.98 24.56 -3.85
C ARG A 530 -2.65 24.83 -3.15
N HIS A 531 -1.54 24.31 -3.69
CA HIS A 531 -0.20 24.57 -3.17
C HIS A 531 0.16 26.05 -3.28
N ALA A 532 -0.10 26.69 -4.44
CA ALA A 532 0.13 28.12 -4.63
C ALA A 532 -0.69 28.96 -3.64
N ALA A 533 -1.97 28.68 -3.49
CA ALA A 533 -2.84 29.37 -2.52
C ALA A 533 -2.36 29.16 -1.07
N GLY A 534 -1.93 27.95 -0.72
CA GLY A 534 -1.37 27.63 0.60
C GLY A 534 -0.08 28.37 0.90
N LEU A 535 0.84 28.42 -0.06
CA LEU A 535 2.09 29.18 0.05
C LEU A 535 1.82 30.69 0.19
N MET A 536 0.90 31.23 -0.60
CA MET A 536 0.51 32.64 -0.53
C MET A 536 -0.08 32.99 0.84
N ARG A 537 -0.92 32.14 1.43
CA ARG A 537 -1.44 32.33 2.81
C ARG A 537 -0.31 32.38 3.83
N LEU A 538 0.66 31.45 3.76
CA LEU A 538 1.82 31.45 4.66
C LEU A 538 2.65 32.72 4.56
N VAL A 539 2.85 33.24 3.33
CA VAL A 539 3.56 34.52 3.11
C VAL A 539 2.78 35.67 3.76
N VAL A 540 1.47 35.75 3.50
CA VAL A 540 0.60 36.79 4.08
C VAL A 540 0.59 36.73 5.63
N GLU A 541 0.52 35.53 6.21
CA GLU A 541 0.57 35.35 7.67
C GLU A 541 1.93 35.78 8.25
N ARG A 542 3.04 35.43 7.59
CA ARG A 542 4.38 35.88 8.00
C ARG A 542 4.52 37.40 7.92
N VAL A 543 4.03 38.03 6.86
CA VAL A 543 4.04 39.50 6.71
C VAL A 543 3.18 40.14 7.80
N ARG A 544 1.96 39.63 8.03
CA ARG A 544 1.09 40.12 9.11
C ARG A 544 1.68 39.91 10.50
N GLY A 545 2.31 38.74 10.74
CA GLY A 545 3.01 38.46 12.01
C GLY A 545 4.19 39.40 12.24
N LYS A 546 5.01 39.67 11.21
CA LYS A 546 6.09 40.66 11.30
C LYS A 546 5.56 42.07 11.55
N ALA A 547 4.45 42.45 10.88
CA ALA A 547 3.82 43.75 11.10
C ALA A 547 3.24 43.90 12.51
N ARG A 548 2.65 42.84 13.09
CA ARG A 548 2.19 42.81 14.50
C ARG A 548 3.36 42.96 15.47
N LEU A 549 4.46 42.25 15.27
CA LEU A 549 5.67 42.33 16.06
C LEU A 549 6.32 43.71 15.96
N ALA A 550 6.36 44.31 14.77
CA ALA A 550 6.87 45.67 14.58
C ALA A 550 6.01 46.71 15.31
N ARG A 551 4.66 46.61 15.21
CA ARG A 551 3.75 47.50 15.98
C ARG A 551 3.92 47.33 17.50
N HIS A 552 4.10 46.09 17.95
CA HIS A 552 4.31 45.83 19.39
C HIS A 552 5.67 46.40 19.90
N ARG A 553 6.70 46.35 19.06
CA ARG A 553 8.01 46.97 19.34
C ARG A 553 7.94 48.50 19.31
N ALA A 554 7.20 49.08 18.36
CA ALA A 554 6.95 50.52 18.29
C ALA A 554 6.21 51.01 19.55
N TYR A 555 5.09 50.33 19.92
CA TYR A 555 4.31 50.63 21.12
C TYR A 555 5.14 50.56 22.41
N ARG A 556 6.04 49.57 22.54
CA ARG A 556 6.99 49.49 23.70
C ARG A 556 8.06 50.59 23.68
N ARG A 557 8.44 51.13 22.53
CA ARG A 557 9.38 52.26 22.43
C ARG A 557 8.71 53.57 22.86
N GLU A 558 7.45 53.79 22.53
CA GLU A 558 6.68 54.98 22.94
C GLU A 558 6.36 55.02 24.42
N GLN A 559 6.30 53.87 25.10
CA GLN A 559 6.06 53.77 26.53
C GLN A 559 7.34 53.81 27.40
N ARG A 560 8.53 53.97 26.83
CA ARG A 560 9.72 54.22 27.67
C ARG A 560 9.66 55.65 28.22
N PRO A 561 9.67 55.85 29.56
CA PRO A 561 9.71 57.16 30.13
C PRO A 561 10.95 57.89 29.59
N ARG A 562 10.75 59.10 29.08
CA ARG A 562 11.86 60.01 28.79
C ARG A 562 12.49 60.34 30.15
N VAL A 563 13.64 59.75 30.41
CA VAL A 563 14.48 60.15 31.54
C VAL A 563 15.08 61.48 31.12
N PHE A 564 14.61 62.55 31.75
CA PHE A 564 15.26 63.85 31.71
C PHE A 564 16.46 63.85 32.69
#